data_f5d2f0aafa4a035be01c6ed3aa1c628e
#
_entry.id   f5d2f0aafa4a035be01c6ed3aa1c628e
#
_cell.length_a   1.000
_cell.length_b   1.000
_cell.length_c   1.000
_cell.angle_alpha   90.00
_cell.angle_beta   90.00
_cell.angle_gamma   90.00
#
_symmetry.space_group_name_H-M   'P 1'
#
loop_
_entity.id
_entity.type
_entity.pdbx_description
1 polymer ?
#
loop_
_entity_poly.entity_id
_entity_poly.type
_entity_poly.pdbx_seq_one_letter_code
_entity_poly.pdbx_strand_id
1 'polypeptide(L)'
;MPGAFLENGRNINVAPFEDVWDRYLSAAEASRRKQQIRNRWRAAAATFLVLILLGGAVLFSSPEVRAALSRFPFMKMLLADGGFEEQGLSKIEKEGLGVHLNTSVIDRNIRFTMDEVFYDGVQIVLNYDVEYLDKKKIIGEKDVAVHYDLKFDGAEPTAMSTHKFTKLNDHAFIGSTLIDAYQYLDGHKLYMNITQIGLVKGDWSVTVPLSVSKTSSDTKIFFPNQTVETNGRTRTIERITFTPVSTQIAIRTSEYREHEISYRLRDDLQTDFATSGGFGGDYEIIGNFSPPSAINPHPKYVEVLFDDPSEKAENFIRREEQAPLNDAFPVVLKGRNGGRVTVTRVDYKDEGTILTYEASDAENQRPTLILTDSNDKEHHSIGQPVRISKERFDFQMKFPKLESGSLTQINMTMYDYKPGYEPKPPTTIRVPLDWSKP
;
A
#
# COMPACT_ATOMS: atom_id res chain seq x y z
N MET A 1 -6.92 39.27 -0.86
CA MET A 1 -8.37 39.22 -1.21
C MET A 1 -8.68 37.76 -1.52
N PRO A 2 -9.58 37.07 -0.84
CA PRO A 2 -9.93 35.72 -1.21
C PRO A 2 -10.73 35.74 -2.51
N GLY A 3 -10.29 34.98 -3.50
CA GLY A 3 -10.96 34.82 -4.78
C GLY A 3 -12.27 34.05 -4.62
N ALA A 4 -13.37 34.62 -5.03
CA ALA A 4 -14.66 33.95 -5.14
C ALA A 4 -14.72 33.21 -6.48
N PHE A 5 -14.89 31.90 -6.46
CA PHE A 5 -15.22 31.13 -7.63
C PHE A 5 -16.74 31.10 -7.79
N LEU A 6 -17.22 31.47 -8.97
CA LEU A 6 -18.64 31.40 -9.36
C LEU A 6 -18.84 30.15 -10.22
N GLU A 7 -19.51 29.16 -9.69
CA GLU A 7 -20.12 28.11 -10.50
C GLU A 7 -21.60 28.05 -10.18
N ASN A 8 -22.44 28.12 -11.21
CA ASN A 8 -23.90 28.02 -11.18
C ASN A 8 -24.63 28.97 -10.20
N GLY A 9 -24.15 30.21 -10.09
CA GLY A 9 -24.87 31.25 -9.34
C GLY A 9 -24.98 31.05 -7.83
N ARG A 10 -24.16 30.15 -7.23
CA ARG A 10 -24.05 30.00 -5.78
C ARG A 10 -22.65 30.41 -5.32
N ASN A 11 -22.59 31.40 -4.43
CA ASN A 11 -21.37 31.74 -3.70
C ASN A 11 -21.05 30.59 -2.74
N ILE A 12 -20.07 29.77 -3.08
CA ILE A 12 -19.51 28.79 -2.15
C ILE A 12 -18.46 29.54 -1.32
N ASN A 13 -18.81 29.84 -0.09
CA ASN A 13 -17.90 30.45 0.88
C ASN A 13 -17.00 29.35 1.43
N VAL A 14 -15.88 29.09 0.73
CA VAL A 14 -14.88 28.11 1.21
C VAL A 14 -14.12 28.78 2.36
N ALA A 15 -14.25 28.21 3.56
CA ALA A 15 -13.50 28.69 4.72
C ALA A 15 -11.99 28.62 4.42
N PRO A 16 -11.19 29.61 4.86
CA PRO A 16 -9.74 29.54 4.74
C PRO A 16 -9.22 28.23 5.37
N PHE A 17 -8.26 27.61 4.73
CA PHE A 17 -7.71 26.33 5.18
C PHE A 17 -7.21 26.37 6.63
N GLU A 18 -6.60 27.49 7.06
CA GLU A 18 -6.16 27.72 8.45
C GLU A 18 -7.31 27.60 9.45
N ASP A 19 -8.50 28.11 9.14
CA ASP A 19 -9.69 27.99 10.01
C ASP A 19 -10.20 26.57 10.12
N VAL A 20 -10.08 25.79 9.05
CA VAL A 20 -10.44 24.36 9.03
C VAL A 20 -9.42 23.56 9.83
N TRP A 21 -8.15 23.91 9.69
CA TRP A 21 -7.04 23.25 10.37
C TRP A 21 -7.02 23.55 11.89
N ASP A 22 -7.23 24.79 12.30
CA ASP A 22 -7.35 25.18 13.71
C ASP A 22 -8.55 24.51 14.37
N ARG A 23 -9.65 24.35 13.64
CA ARG A 23 -10.79 23.53 14.14
C ARG A 23 -10.43 22.04 14.24
N TYR A 24 -9.64 21.53 13.31
CA TYR A 24 -9.17 20.14 13.34
C TYR A 24 -8.22 19.91 14.52
N LEU A 25 -7.22 20.79 14.74
CA LEU A 25 -6.30 20.71 15.88
C LEU A 25 -7.03 20.87 17.21
N SER A 26 -7.94 21.84 17.31
CA SER A 26 -8.74 22.06 18.52
C SER A 26 -9.71 20.91 18.77
N ALA A 27 -10.27 20.28 17.74
CA ALA A 27 -11.09 19.08 17.85
C ALA A 27 -10.24 17.86 18.26
N ALA A 28 -9.03 17.73 17.74
CA ALA A 28 -8.10 16.66 18.11
C ALA A 28 -7.61 16.81 19.57
N GLU A 29 -7.32 18.02 20.04
CA GLU A 29 -6.98 18.30 21.44
C GLU A 29 -8.17 18.12 22.39
N ALA A 30 -9.37 18.55 22.00
CA ALA A 30 -10.59 18.32 22.75
C ALA A 30 -10.95 16.83 22.82
N SER A 31 -10.67 16.07 21.74
CA SER A 31 -10.84 14.63 21.71
C SER A 31 -9.86 13.92 22.65
N ARG A 32 -8.59 14.36 22.69
CA ARG A 32 -7.55 13.84 23.63
C ARG A 32 -7.94 14.08 25.09
N ARG A 33 -8.45 15.26 25.45
CA ARG A 33 -8.92 15.54 26.82
C ARG A 33 -10.18 14.72 27.20
N LYS A 34 -11.17 14.62 26.30
CA LYS A 34 -12.34 13.75 26.49
C LYS A 34 -11.95 12.28 26.53
N GLN A 35 -10.94 11.88 25.79
CA GLN A 35 -10.43 10.51 25.76
C GLN A 35 -9.76 10.13 27.10
N GLN A 36 -8.98 11.03 27.73
CA GLN A 36 -8.36 10.77 29.03
C GLN A 36 -9.39 10.61 30.15
N ILE A 37 -10.45 11.40 30.14
CA ILE A 37 -11.54 11.30 31.16
C ILE A 37 -12.40 10.05 30.86
N ARG A 38 -12.69 9.76 29.60
CA ARG A 38 -13.49 8.61 29.16
C ARG A 38 -12.75 7.28 29.32
N ASN A 39 -11.41 7.27 29.17
CA ASN A 39 -10.59 6.06 29.35
C ASN A 39 -10.56 5.55 30.80
N ARG A 40 -10.71 6.42 31.83
CA ARG A 40 -10.84 5.99 33.23
C ARG A 40 -12.17 5.27 33.50
N TRP A 41 -13.26 5.67 32.84
CA TRP A 41 -14.56 5.00 32.97
C TRP A 41 -14.72 3.80 32.05
N ARG A 42 -14.03 3.84 30.87
CA ARG A 42 -14.03 2.73 29.92
C ARG A 42 -13.14 1.57 30.35
N ALA A 43 -12.07 1.82 31.07
CA ALA A 43 -11.21 0.75 31.61
C ALA A 43 -12.00 -0.21 32.55
N ALA A 44 -12.92 0.29 33.36
CA ALA A 44 -13.75 -0.55 34.22
C ALA A 44 -14.86 -1.29 33.45
N ALA A 45 -15.47 -0.65 32.43
CA ALA A 45 -16.52 -1.28 31.62
C ALA A 45 -15.92 -2.21 30.53
N ALA A 46 -14.73 -1.88 29.99
CA ALA A 46 -14.04 -2.70 29.02
C ALA A 46 -13.52 -4.01 29.60
N THR A 47 -13.09 -4.02 30.87
CA THR A 47 -12.66 -5.27 31.52
C THR A 47 -13.80 -6.28 31.66
N PHE A 48 -15.03 -5.81 31.89
CA PHE A 48 -16.20 -6.67 32.01
C PHE A 48 -16.71 -7.14 30.63
N LEU A 49 -16.68 -6.26 29.61
CA LEU A 49 -17.06 -6.60 28.24
C LEU A 49 -16.04 -7.51 27.54
N VAL A 50 -14.74 -7.29 27.81
CA VAL A 50 -13.65 -8.12 27.32
C VAL A 50 -13.70 -9.52 27.90
N LEU A 51 -14.09 -9.69 29.18
CA LEU A 51 -14.28 -11.01 29.76
C LEU A 51 -15.47 -11.77 29.18
N ILE A 52 -16.55 -11.09 28.76
CA ILE A 52 -17.69 -11.70 28.09
C ILE A 52 -17.36 -12.01 26.62
N LEU A 53 -16.63 -11.13 25.92
CA LEU A 53 -16.22 -11.33 24.52
C LEU A 53 -15.09 -12.35 24.39
N LEU A 54 -14.11 -12.38 25.30
CA LEU A 54 -13.06 -13.40 25.33
C LEU A 54 -13.61 -14.79 25.71
N GLY A 55 -14.63 -14.86 26.56
CA GLY A 55 -15.30 -16.12 26.89
C GLY A 55 -16.19 -16.68 25.77
N GLY A 56 -16.77 -15.80 24.93
CA GLY A 56 -17.67 -16.20 23.84
C GLY A 56 -16.97 -16.57 22.54
N ALA A 57 -15.98 -15.80 22.11
CA ALA A 57 -15.33 -15.97 20.80
C ALA A 57 -14.42 -17.21 20.73
N VAL A 58 -13.81 -17.60 21.85
CA VAL A 58 -12.94 -18.79 21.92
C VAL A 58 -13.69 -20.11 21.75
N LEU A 59 -15.01 -20.11 21.93
CA LEU A 59 -15.82 -21.34 21.90
C LEU A 59 -16.33 -21.73 20.49
N PHE A 60 -16.19 -20.89 19.48
CA PHE A 60 -16.94 -21.04 18.23
C PHE A 60 -16.14 -21.44 16.99
N SER A 61 -14.83 -21.27 16.92
CA SER A 61 -14.06 -21.77 15.76
C SER A 61 -13.51 -23.17 15.99
N SER A 62 -13.42 -23.98 14.91
CA SER A 62 -12.85 -25.33 15.07
C SER A 62 -11.38 -25.25 15.50
N PRO A 63 -10.89 -26.21 16.33
CA PRO A 63 -9.49 -26.22 16.75
C PRO A 63 -8.50 -26.21 15.58
N GLU A 64 -8.89 -26.86 14.46
CA GLU A 64 -8.06 -26.93 13.25
C GLU A 64 -7.93 -25.57 12.57
N VAL A 65 -9.03 -24.81 12.46
CA VAL A 65 -9.02 -23.46 11.88
C VAL A 65 -8.20 -22.52 12.76
N ARG A 66 -8.40 -22.56 14.09
CA ARG A 66 -7.57 -21.75 15.03
C ARG A 66 -6.10 -22.08 14.95
N ALA A 67 -5.75 -23.37 14.87
CA ALA A 67 -4.36 -23.79 14.74
C ALA A 67 -3.75 -23.41 13.38
N ALA A 68 -4.55 -23.37 12.32
CA ALA A 68 -4.13 -22.90 11.00
C ALA A 68 -3.92 -21.37 11.01
N LEU A 69 -4.88 -20.61 11.55
CA LEU A 69 -4.80 -19.14 11.63
C LEU A 69 -3.62 -18.68 12.47
N SER A 70 -3.35 -19.30 13.64
CA SER A 70 -2.20 -18.96 14.48
C SER A 70 -0.83 -19.24 13.82
N ARG A 71 -0.80 -20.05 12.77
CA ARG A 71 0.41 -20.41 12.00
C ARG A 71 0.49 -19.70 10.66
N PHE A 72 -0.61 -19.07 10.21
CA PHE A 72 -0.68 -18.46 8.88
C PHE A 72 -0.49 -16.96 9.02
N PRO A 73 0.64 -16.40 8.59
CA PRO A 73 0.83 -14.97 8.56
C PRO A 73 0.01 -14.37 7.42
N PHE A 74 -1.10 -13.69 7.73
CA PHE A 74 -1.98 -13.03 6.75
C PHE A 74 -1.20 -12.12 5.79
N MET A 75 -0.17 -11.44 6.32
CA MET A 75 0.67 -10.57 5.50
C MET A 75 1.44 -11.33 4.41
N LYS A 76 1.88 -12.57 4.68
CA LYS A 76 2.50 -13.40 3.62
C LYS A 76 1.56 -13.69 2.47
N MET A 77 0.26 -13.79 2.73
CA MET A 77 -0.73 -13.97 1.68
C MET A 77 -0.84 -12.73 0.79
N LEU A 78 -0.88 -11.54 1.37
CA LEU A 78 -0.89 -10.29 0.61
C LEU A 78 0.39 -10.11 -0.23
N LEU A 79 1.52 -10.57 0.29
CA LEU A 79 2.84 -10.41 -0.32
C LEU A 79 3.18 -11.52 -1.34
N ALA A 80 2.50 -12.68 -1.28
CA ALA A 80 2.88 -13.88 -2.04
C ALA A 80 2.92 -13.68 -3.57
N ASP A 81 2.09 -12.78 -4.11
CA ASP A 81 1.99 -12.56 -5.57
C ASP A 81 2.67 -11.24 -6.01
N GLY A 82 3.46 -10.60 -5.15
CA GLY A 82 4.17 -9.36 -5.49
C GLY A 82 3.28 -8.15 -5.78
N GLY A 83 1.97 -8.23 -5.50
CA GLY A 83 1.01 -7.16 -5.79
C GLY A 83 1.00 -6.00 -4.79
N PHE A 84 1.64 -6.17 -3.63
CA PHE A 84 1.73 -5.16 -2.58
C PHE A 84 3.18 -4.98 -2.15
N GLU A 85 3.49 -3.78 -1.68
CA GLU A 85 4.83 -3.49 -1.20
C GLU A 85 5.16 -4.25 0.09
N GLU A 86 6.06 -5.20 -0.03
CA GLU A 86 6.50 -6.06 1.07
C GLU A 86 7.04 -5.25 2.26
N GLN A 87 7.69 -4.10 2.01
CA GLN A 87 8.37 -3.33 3.04
C GLN A 87 7.44 -2.71 4.07
N GLY A 88 6.36 -2.06 3.63
CA GLY A 88 5.42 -1.42 4.53
C GLY A 88 4.53 -2.44 5.24
N LEU A 89 3.84 -3.27 4.48
CA LEU A 89 2.86 -4.22 5.02
C LEU A 89 3.49 -5.25 5.96
N SER A 90 4.74 -5.67 5.74
CA SER A 90 5.42 -6.60 6.65
C SER A 90 5.65 -6.04 8.05
N LYS A 91 5.64 -4.72 8.23
CA LYS A 91 5.75 -4.09 9.56
C LYS A 91 4.47 -4.28 10.38
N ILE A 92 3.31 -4.38 9.74
CA ILE A 92 2.04 -4.59 10.46
C ILE A 92 2.15 -5.82 11.35
N GLU A 93 2.65 -6.93 10.81
CA GLU A 93 2.85 -8.17 11.56
C GLU A 93 4.04 -8.08 12.53
N LYS A 94 5.21 -7.62 12.06
CA LYS A 94 6.44 -7.58 12.85
C LYS A 94 6.34 -6.67 14.08
N GLU A 95 5.63 -5.56 13.96
CA GLU A 95 5.49 -4.56 15.01
C GLU A 95 4.14 -4.65 15.75
N GLY A 96 3.28 -5.61 15.37
CA GLY A 96 1.98 -5.84 16.00
C GLY A 96 1.03 -4.64 15.87
N LEU A 97 1.04 -3.97 14.72
CA LEU A 97 0.25 -2.76 14.49
C LEU A 97 -1.24 -3.05 14.25
N GLY A 98 -1.59 -4.28 13.91
CA GLY A 98 -2.97 -4.73 13.76
C GLY A 98 -3.74 -4.80 15.09
N VAL A 99 -5.03 -4.64 15.03
CA VAL A 99 -5.97 -4.77 16.17
C VAL A 99 -6.82 -6.02 15.95
N HIS A 100 -6.69 -7.01 16.85
CA HIS A 100 -7.51 -8.21 16.80
C HIS A 100 -8.94 -7.90 17.24
N LEU A 101 -9.91 -8.24 16.39
CA LEU A 101 -11.34 -8.06 16.62
C LEU A 101 -12.01 -9.37 17.04
N ASN A 102 -11.68 -10.46 16.34
CA ASN A 102 -12.28 -11.81 16.52
C ASN A 102 -13.82 -11.78 16.53
N THR A 103 -14.41 -10.96 15.65
CA THR A 103 -15.86 -10.80 15.53
C THR A 103 -16.40 -11.77 14.50
N SER A 104 -17.28 -12.68 14.92
CA SER A 104 -17.83 -13.72 14.05
C SER A 104 -19.33 -13.55 13.81
N VAL A 105 -19.75 -13.84 12.58
CA VAL A 105 -21.16 -13.91 12.16
C VAL A 105 -21.39 -15.25 11.45
N ILE A 106 -22.52 -15.90 11.75
CA ILE A 106 -22.90 -17.18 11.12
C ILE A 106 -24.23 -17.00 10.41
N ASP A 107 -24.26 -17.29 9.12
CA ASP A 107 -25.46 -17.45 8.32
C ASP A 107 -25.28 -18.62 7.33
N ARG A 108 -26.37 -19.29 6.94
CA ARG A 108 -26.35 -20.39 5.94
C ARG A 108 -25.29 -21.48 6.20
N ASN A 109 -25.01 -21.81 7.46
CA ASN A 109 -23.95 -22.72 7.86
C ASN A 109 -22.54 -22.32 7.39
N ILE A 110 -22.30 -21.02 7.22
CA ILE A 110 -21.00 -20.46 6.96
C ILE A 110 -20.71 -19.47 8.09
N ARG A 111 -19.53 -19.57 8.69
CA ARG A 111 -18.99 -18.61 9.63
C ARG A 111 -18.04 -17.69 8.91
N PHE A 112 -18.24 -16.41 9.05
CA PHE A 112 -17.29 -15.37 8.71
C PHE A 112 -16.74 -14.79 10.00
N THR A 113 -15.41 -14.68 10.13
CA THR A 113 -14.76 -14.06 11.29
C THR A 113 -13.85 -12.94 10.81
N MET A 114 -14.06 -11.72 11.28
CA MET A 114 -13.11 -10.62 11.13
C MET A 114 -12.06 -10.77 12.24
N ASP A 115 -10.84 -11.17 11.88
CA ASP A 115 -9.77 -11.45 12.83
C ASP A 115 -9.03 -10.21 13.25
N GLU A 116 -8.56 -9.45 12.27
CA GLU A 116 -7.67 -8.33 12.50
C GLU A 116 -7.99 -7.16 11.59
N VAL A 117 -7.85 -5.97 12.10
CA VAL A 117 -7.89 -4.72 11.34
C VAL A 117 -6.65 -3.90 11.63
N PHE A 118 -6.09 -3.35 10.58
CA PHE A 118 -5.05 -2.33 10.63
C PHE A 118 -5.57 -1.06 9.98
N TYR A 119 -5.23 0.10 10.56
CA TYR A 119 -5.49 1.42 9.99
C TYR A 119 -4.43 2.41 10.43
N ASP A 120 -3.81 3.12 9.49
CA ASP A 120 -2.75 4.10 9.75
C ASP A 120 -3.10 5.54 9.36
N GLY A 121 -4.34 5.77 8.95
CA GLY A 121 -4.80 7.07 8.44
C GLY A 121 -4.80 7.16 6.91
N VAL A 122 -4.16 6.21 6.21
CA VAL A 122 -4.00 6.15 4.76
C VAL A 122 -4.53 4.85 4.19
N GLN A 123 -4.20 3.73 4.84
CA GLN A 123 -4.57 2.39 4.40
C GLN A 123 -5.30 1.62 5.50
N ILE A 124 -6.28 0.83 5.09
CA ILE A 124 -6.98 -0.12 5.95
C ILE A 124 -6.67 -1.52 5.44
N VAL A 125 -6.23 -2.41 6.33
CA VAL A 125 -6.09 -3.84 6.02
C VAL A 125 -7.07 -4.61 6.88
N LEU A 126 -7.88 -5.45 6.24
CA LEU A 126 -8.85 -6.32 6.89
C LEU A 126 -8.43 -7.77 6.65
N ASN A 127 -8.22 -8.51 7.73
CA ASN A 127 -7.89 -9.93 7.70
C ASN A 127 -9.05 -10.73 8.30
N TYR A 128 -9.52 -11.76 7.60
CA TYR A 128 -10.66 -12.56 7.99
C TYR A 128 -10.54 -14.01 7.58
N ASP A 129 -11.28 -14.87 8.27
CA ASP A 129 -11.47 -16.26 7.91
C ASP A 129 -12.93 -16.59 7.57
N VAL A 130 -13.10 -17.60 6.73
CA VAL A 130 -14.40 -18.18 6.37
C VAL A 130 -14.36 -19.69 6.56
N GLU A 131 -15.29 -20.20 7.38
CA GLU A 131 -15.44 -21.63 7.62
C GLU A 131 -16.84 -22.12 7.23
N TYR A 132 -16.89 -23.13 6.36
CA TYR A 132 -18.10 -23.87 6.02
C TYR A 132 -18.35 -24.93 7.11
N LEU A 133 -19.43 -24.77 7.87
CA LEU A 133 -19.75 -25.63 9.03
C LEU A 133 -20.29 -27.00 8.63
N ASP A 134 -20.84 -27.13 7.43
CA ASP A 134 -21.22 -28.41 6.88
C ASP A 134 -19.99 -29.20 6.42
N LYS A 135 -19.58 -30.16 7.22
CA LYS A 135 -18.38 -30.98 6.95
C LYS A 135 -18.54 -31.96 5.78
N LYS A 136 -19.74 -32.08 5.20
CA LYS A 136 -19.95 -32.84 3.95
C LYS A 136 -19.64 -32.03 2.71
N LYS A 137 -19.64 -30.67 2.81
CA LYS A 137 -19.33 -29.80 1.72
C LYS A 137 -17.81 -29.61 1.64
N ILE A 138 -17.22 -30.03 0.52
CA ILE A 138 -15.84 -29.74 0.16
C ILE A 138 -15.84 -28.45 -0.69
N ILE A 139 -15.09 -27.41 -0.29
CA ILE A 139 -14.99 -26.16 -1.02
C ILE A 139 -14.03 -26.27 -2.21
N GLY A 140 -14.48 -25.81 -3.38
CA GLY A 140 -13.67 -25.63 -4.58
C GLY A 140 -13.25 -24.18 -4.78
N GLU A 141 -12.58 -23.89 -5.89
CA GLU A 141 -12.12 -22.53 -6.22
C GLU A 141 -13.25 -21.48 -6.24
N LYS A 142 -14.44 -21.86 -6.75
CA LYS A 142 -15.62 -20.98 -6.81
C LYS A 142 -16.25 -20.67 -5.45
N ASP A 143 -15.92 -21.43 -4.43
CA ASP A 143 -16.39 -21.21 -3.06
C ASP A 143 -15.45 -20.26 -2.29
N VAL A 144 -14.26 -19.97 -2.81
CA VAL A 144 -13.23 -19.13 -2.20
C VAL A 144 -13.37 -17.70 -2.73
N ALA A 145 -14.45 -17.03 -2.32
CA ALA A 145 -14.71 -15.64 -2.67
C ALA A 145 -15.66 -15.00 -1.64
N VAL A 146 -15.54 -13.70 -1.42
CA VAL A 146 -16.45 -12.91 -0.58
C VAL A 146 -16.90 -11.69 -1.39
N HIS A 147 -18.22 -11.51 -1.54
CA HIS A 147 -18.81 -10.34 -2.17
C HIS A 147 -19.38 -9.42 -1.10
N TYR A 148 -18.93 -8.18 -1.08
CA TYR A 148 -19.28 -7.22 -0.05
C TYR A 148 -19.37 -5.80 -0.59
N ASP A 149 -20.12 -4.97 0.11
CA ASP A 149 -20.13 -3.52 -0.03
C ASP A 149 -19.52 -2.89 1.22
N LEU A 150 -18.73 -1.84 1.03
CA LEU A 150 -18.12 -1.07 2.11
C LEU A 150 -18.84 0.25 2.29
N LYS A 151 -19.14 0.62 3.54
CA LYS A 151 -19.68 1.93 3.90
C LYS A 151 -18.95 2.46 5.11
N PHE A 152 -18.65 3.74 5.09
CA PHE A 152 -18.03 4.42 6.21
C PHE A 152 -19.04 5.29 6.94
N ASP A 153 -18.96 5.36 8.27
CA ASP A 153 -19.77 6.22 9.11
C ASP A 153 -19.44 7.69 8.82
N GLY A 154 -20.38 8.42 8.23
CA GLY A 154 -20.23 9.85 7.97
C GLY A 154 -19.27 10.26 6.85
N ALA A 155 -18.81 9.31 6.02
CA ALA A 155 -17.96 9.58 4.88
C ALA A 155 -18.45 8.86 3.62
N GLU A 156 -18.33 9.51 2.47
CA GLU A 156 -18.55 8.85 1.18
C GLU A 156 -17.36 7.95 0.86
N PRO A 157 -17.56 6.68 0.51
CA PRO A 157 -16.47 5.76 0.21
C PRO A 157 -15.91 6.04 -1.19
N THR A 158 -14.89 6.84 -1.29
CA THR A 158 -13.96 6.80 -2.41
C THR A 158 -12.78 5.93 -1.98
N ALA A 159 -12.89 4.63 -2.15
CA ALA A 159 -11.83 3.73 -1.76
C ALA A 159 -11.65 2.68 -2.86
N MET A 160 -10.43 2.51 -3.32
CA MET A 160 -10.05 1.33 -4.11
C MET A 160 -9.71 0.21 -3.13
N SER A 161 -10.24 -1.00 -3.39
CA SER A 161 -9.90 -2.16 -2.59
C SER A 161 -9.32 -3.27 -3.46
N THR A 162 -8.28 -3.91 -2.95
CA THR A 162 -7.71 -5.13 -3.50
C THR A 162 -7.87 -6.24 -2.48
N HIS A 163 -8.31 -7.41 -2.93
CA HIS A 163 -8.51 -8.55 -2.04
C HIS A 163 -7.83 -9.80 -2.57
N LYS A 164 -7.41 -10.65 -1.65
CA LYS A 164 -6.82 -11.95 -1.91
C LYS A 164 -7.45 -13.00 -1.02
N PHE A 165 -7.49 -14.22 -1.53
CA PHE A 165 -8.01 -15.39 -0.83
C PHE A 165 -7.02 -16.54 -0.90
N THR A 166 -6.95 -17.34 0.17
CA THR A 166 -6.15 -18.57 0.20
C THR A 166 -6.95 -19.68 0.87
N LYS A 167 -7.14 -20.78 0.16
CA LYS A 167 -7.77 -22.00 0.73
C LYS A 167 -6.86 -22.57 1.81
N LEU A 168 -7.38 -22.76 3.03
CA LEU A 168 -6.67 -23.37 4.14
C LEU A 168 -6.82 -24.90 4.14
N ASN A 169 -8.06 -25.37 3.91
CA ASN A 169 -8.42 -26.78 3.88
C ASN A 169 -9.72 -26.96 3.10
N ASP A 170 -10.30 -28.16 3.13
CA ASP A 170 -11.52 -28.47 2.39
C ASP A 170 -12.79 -27.76 2.90
N HIS A 171 -12.72 -27.05 4.02
CA HIS A 171 -13.89 -26.39 4.64
C HIS A 171 -13.64 -24.93 4.99
N ALA A 172 -12.42 -24.41 4.81
CA ALA A 172 -12.08 -23.06 5.21
C ALA A 172 -11.12 -22.37 4.25
N PHE A 173 -11.25 -21.06 4.17
CA PHE A 173 -10.29 -20.17 3.52
C PHE A 173 -10.11 -18.89 4.33
N ILE A 174 -9.02 -18.21 4.07
CA ILE A 174 -8.75 -16.87 4.61
C ILE A 174 -8.79 -15.84 3.50
N GLY A 175 -9.14 -14.61 3.87
CA GLY A 175 -9.10 -13.45 2.99
C GLY A 175 -8.40 -12.29 3.63
N SER A 176 -7.79 -11.47 2.79
CA SER A 176 -7.24 -10.17 3.18
C SER A 176 -7.67 -9.11 2.17
N THR A 177 -8.10 -7.96 2.68
CA THR A 177 -8.51 -6.82 1.87
C THR A 177 -7.67 -5.62 2.23
N LEU A 178 -7.02 -5.02 1.25
CA LEU A 178 -6.36 -3.72 1.36
C LEU A 178 -7.27 -2.65 0.77
N ILE A 179 -7.53 -1.59 1.52
CA ILE A 179 -8.37 -0.46 1.14
C ILE A 179 -7.54 0.80 1.27
N ASP A 180 -7.42 1.55 0.20
CA ASP A 180 -6.82 2.88 0.22
C ASP A 180 -7.83 3.89 0.74
N ALA A 181 -7.54 4.52 1.88
CA ALA A 181 -8.38 5.55 2.48
C ALA A 181 -7.97 6.93 1.98
N TYR A 182 -8.83 7.60 1.22
CA TYR A 182 -8.56 8.95 0.72
C TYR A 182 -8.96 10.06 1.69
N GLN A 183 -9.73 9.70 2.71
CA GLN A 183 -10.12 10.58 3.82
C GLN A 183 -9.59 10.03 5.13
N TYR A 184 -9.35 10.93 6.08
CA TYR A 184 -8.97 10.53 7.42
C TYR A 184 -10.19 10.02 8.19
N LEU A 185 -10.15 8.75 8.60
CA LEU A 185 -11.28 8.00 9.15
C LEU A 185 -11.08 7.58 10.62
N ASP A 186 -10.16 8.22 11.35
CA ASP A 186 -9.94 7.88 12.78
C ASP A 186 -11.20 8.12 13.63
N GLY A 187 -11.58 7.11 14.39
CA GLY A 187 -12.79 7.13 15.19
C GLY A 187 -14.09 6.82 14.43
N HIS A 188 -14.03 6.66 13.10
CA HIS A 188 -15.15 6.20 12.29
C HIS A 188 -15.32 4.68 12.36
N LYS A 189 -16.44 4.21 11.80
CA LYS A 189 -16.74 2.80 11.64
C LYS A 189 -16.80 2.45 10.15
N LEU A 190 -16.20 1.33 9.80
CA LEU A 190 -16.37 0.69 8.51
C LEU A 190 -17.43 -0.41 8.66
N TYR A 191 -18.47 -0.34 7.84
CA TYR A 191 -19.49 -1.38 7.70
C TYR A 191 -19.15 -2.21 6.47
N MET A 192 -18.81 -3.46 6.68
CA MET A 192 -18.57 -4.44 5.61
C MET A 192 -19.83 -5.30 5.49
N ASN A 193 -20.66 -5.02 4.47
CA ASN A 193 -21.91 -5.71 4.21
C ASN A 193 -21.65 -6.87 3.27
N ILE A 194 -21.52 -8.08 3.81
CA ILE A 194 -21.23 -9.29 3.04
C ILE A 194 -22.53 -9.96 2.62
N THR A 195 -22.79 -9.97 1.31
CA THR A 195 -24.05 -10.44 0.72
C THR A 195 -23.94 -11.82 0.09
N GLN A 196 -22.69 -12.29 -0.16
CA GLN A 196 -22.46 -13.60 -0.74
C GLN A 196 -21.07 -14.12 -0.35
N ILE A 197 -20.98 -15.40 -0.02
CA ILE A 197 -19.71 -16.13 0.18
C ILE A 197 -19.71 -17.33 -0.78
N GLY A 198 -18.71 -17.38 -1.66
CA GLY A 198 -18.68 -18.33 -2.77
C GLY A 198 -19.95 -18.23 -3.61
N LEU A 199 -20.71 -19.32 -3.69
CA LEU A 199 -21.99 -19.39 -4.41
C LEU A 199 -23.21 -19.21 -3.48
N VAL A 200 -23.00 -19.00 -2.18
CA VAL A 200 -24.08 -18.90 -1.19
C VAL A 200 -24.42 -17.46 -0.88
N LYS A 201 -25.67 -17.04 -1.15
CA LYS A 201 -26.19 -15.75 -0.74
C LYS A 201 -26.63 -15.79 0.72
N GLY A 202 -26.34 -14.72 1.47
CA GLY A 202 -26.69 -14.60 2.89
C GLY A 202 -26.33 -13.22 3.42
N ASP A 203 -26.20 -13.11 4.75
CA ASP A 203 -25.82 -11.87 5.46
C ASP A 203 -24.80 -12.19 6.57
N TRP A 204 -23.55 -11.76 6.35
CA TRP A 204 -22.46 -11.87 7.32
C TRP A 204 -21.87 -10.49 7.65
N SER A 205 -22.69 -9.46 7.63
CA SER A 205 -22.25 -8.07 7.80
C SER A 205 -21.56 -7.84 9.14
N VAL A 206 -20.43 -7.14 9.11
CA VAL A 206 -19.64 -6.79 10.29
C VAL A 206 -19.35 -5.30 10.35
N THR A 207 -19.16 -4.81 11.58
CA THR A 207 -18.76 -3.43 11.85
C THR A 207 -17.35 -3.40 12.41
N VAL A 208 -16.48 -2.66 11.77
CA VAL A 208 -15.05 -2.54 12.08
C VAL A 208 -14.77 -1.12 12.58
N PRO A 209 -14.31 -0.94 13.84
CA PRO A 209 -13.87 0.36 14.34
C PRO A 209 -12.50 0.70 13.74
N LEU A 210 -12.35 1.92 13.20
CA LEU A 210 -11.07 2.39 12.66
C LEU A 210 -10.38 3.27 13.70
N SER A 211 -9.09 3.03 13.94
CA SER A 211 -8.28 3.80 14.87
C SER A 211 -6.81 3.78 14.49
N VAL A 212 -6.21 4.97 14.44
CA VAL A 212 -4.76 5.15 14.22
C VAL A 212 -3.95 5.06 15.53
N SER A 213 -4.54 4.61 16.62
CA SER A 213 -3.91 4.63 17.95
C SER A 213 -2.56 3.92 18.04
N LYS A 214 -2.32 2.93 17.18
CA LYS A 214 -1.06 2.19 17.11
C LYS A 214 -0.01 2.79 16.16
N THR A 215 -0.40 3.70 15.30
CA THR A 215 0.45 4.26 14.25
C THR A 215 0.68 5.77 14.37
N SER A 216 -0.17 6.46 15.17
CA SER A 216 -0.18 7.92 15.24
C SER A 216 1.12 8.54 15.78
N SER A 217 1.90 7.82 16.61
CA SER A 217 3.21 8.30 17.10
C SER A 217 4.25 8.39 15.98
N ASP A 218 4.15 7.50 15.00
CA ASP A 218 5.11 7.37 13.90
C ASP A 218 4.57 7.92 12.57
N THR A 219 3.35 8.49 12.60
CA THR A 219 2.75 9.17 11.47
C THR A 219 3.13 10.63 11.47
N LYS A 220 3.57 11.14 10.32
CA LYS A 220 3.95 12.53 10.11
C LYS A 220 3.23 13.12 8.91
N ILE A 221 2.63 14.29 9.10
CA ILE A 221 1.88 14.98 8.05
C ILE A 221 2.53 16.32 7.78
N PHE A 222 2.82 16.60 6.51
CA PHE A 222 3.36 17.86 6.02
C PHE A 222 2.34 18.53 5.11
N PHE A 223 2.23 19.86 5.22
CA PHE A 223 1.37 20.71 4.40
C PHE A 223 2.20 21.74 3.63
N PRO A 224 2.87 21.33 2.55
CA PRO A 224 3.79 22.21 1.83
C PRO A 224 3.09 23.36 1.14
N ASN A 225 1.87 23.18 0.64
CA ASN A 225 1.10 24.15 -0.15
C ASN A 225 1.93 24.77 -1.29
N GLN A 226 2.82 23.98 -1.88
CA GLN A 226 3.69 24.40 -2.97
C GLN A 226 3.01 24.14 -4.31
N THR A 227 3.06 25.17 -5.17
CA THR A 227 2.41 25.18 -6.47
C THR A 227 3.43 25.21 -7.60
N VAL A 228 3.13 24.48 -8.67
CA VAL A 228 3.87 24.49 -9.94
C VAL A 228 2.91 24.60 -11.11
N GLU A 229 3.37 25.22 -12.17
CA GLU A 229 2.70 25.15 -13.47
C GLU A 229 3.41 24.12 -14.37
N THR A 230 2.63 23.17 -14.87
CA THR A 230 3.12 22.19 -15.85
C THR A 230 2.14 22.14 -17.01
N ASN A 231 2.63 22.42 -18.22
CA ASN A 231 1.81 22.39 -19.46
C ASN A 231 0.51 23.22 -19.38
N GLY A 232 0.60 24.42 -18.78
CA GLY A 232 -0.54 25.33 -18.61
C GLY A 232 -1.50 24.94 -17.49
N ARG A 233 -1.16 23.96 -16.68
CA ARG A 233 -1.95 23.48 -15.55
C ARG A 233 -1.27 23.79 -14.23
N THR A 234 -2.04 24.26 -13.27
CA THR A 234 -1.55 24.52 -11.92
C THR A 234 -1.76 23.30 -11.04
N ARG A 235 -0.71 22.84 -10.38
CA ARG A 235 -0.73 21.73 -9.42
C ARG A 235 -0.16 22.19 -8.09
N THR A 236 -0.90 21.96 -7.03
CA THR A 236 -0.51 22.31 -5.66
C THR A 236 -0.35 21.05 -4.83
N ILE A 237 0.82 20.81 -4.28
CA ILE A 237 1.06 19.73 -3.32
C ILE A 237 0.51 20.22 -1.98
N GLU A 238 -0.64 19.68 -1.59
CA GLU A 238 -1.34 20.10 -0.38
C GLU A 238 -0.87 19.36 0.87
N ARG A 239 -0.67 18.05 0.74
CA ARG A 239 -0.34 17.20 1.87
C ARG A 239 0.59 16.08 1.45
N ILE A 240 1.53 15.75 2.33
CA ILE A 240 2.32 14.54 2.29
C ILE A 240 2.22 13.88 3.66
N THR A 241 1.73 12.64 3.69
CA THR A 241 1.58 11.85 4.92
C THR A 241 2.54 10.68 4.88
N PHE A 242 3.42 10.59 5.86
CA PHE A 242 4.27 9.43 6.08
C PHE A 242 3.71 8.64 7.25
N THR A 243 3.48 7.36 7.04
CA THR A 243 3.07 6.41 8.06
C THR A 243 4.14 5.32 8.22
N PRO A 244 4.07 4.44 9.21
CA PRO A 244 4.99 3.31 9.31
C PRO A 244 4.99 2.40 8.09
N VAL A 245 3.87 2.31 7.34
CA VAL A 245 3.69 1.32 6.27
C VAL A 245 3.50 1.92 4.88
N SER A 246 3.23 3.23 4.78
CA SER A 246 2.93 3.88 3.50
C SER A 246 3.33 5.36 3.48
N THR A 247 3.31 5.94 2.30
CA THR A 247 3.38 7.39 2.06
C THR A 247 2.21 7.77 1.17
N GLN A 248 1.48 8.83 1.52
CA GLN A 248 0.42 9.38 0.67
C GLN A 248 0.72 10.83 0.32
N ILE A 249 0.48 11.19 -0.94
CA ILE A 249 0.53 12.57 -1.40
C ILE A 249 -0.85 12.99 -1.92
N ALA A 250 -1.30 14.19 -1.51
CA ALA A 250 -2.48 14.84 -2.05
C ALA A 250 -2.07 16.05 -2.89
N ILE A 251 -2.53 16.08 -4.13
CA ILE A 251 -2.22 17.11 -5.12
C ILE A 251 -3.53 17.71 -5.61
N ARG A 252 -3.71 19.02 -5.46
CA ARG A 252 -4.80 19.73 -6.11
C ARG A 252 -4.41 20.12 -7.52
N THR A 253 -5.31 19.94 -8.48
CA THR A 253 -5.15 20.36 -9.87
C THR A 253 -6.15 21.43 -10.25
N SER A 254 -5.80 22.29 -11.21
CA SER A 254 -6.69 23.31 -11.76
C SER A 254 -7.70 22.74 -12.77
N GLU A 255 -7.52 21.54 -13.24
CA GLU A 255 -8.41 20.91 -14.21
C GLU A 255 -9.30 19.83 -13.60
N TYR A 256 -10.55 19.83 -14.02
CA TYR A 256 -11.53 18.84 -13.63
C TYR A 256 -11.19 17.46 -14.21
N ARG A 257 -11.12 16.44 -13.36
CA ARG A 257 -10.85 15.04 -13.72
C ARG A 257 -9.60 14.86 -14.59
N GLU A 258 -8.49 15.38 -14.14
CA GLU A 258 -7.20 15.09 -14.76
C GLU A 258 -6.80 13.62 -14.52
N HIS A 259 -7.19 12.73 -15.43
CA HIS A 259 -7.07 11.28 -15.24
C HIS A 259 -5.68 10.70 -15.51
N GLU A 260 -4.78 11.44 -16.15
CA GLU A 260 -3.50 10.91 -16.63
C GLU A 260 -2.33 11.78 -16.17
N ILE A 261 -2.17 11.91 -14.86
CA ILE A 261 -0.92 12.47 -14.34
C ILE A 261 0.02 11.33 -14.01
N SER A 262 1.10 11.21 -14.78
CA SER A 262 2.25 10.43 -14.38
C SER A 262 3.15 11.30 -13.51
N TYR A 263 3.44 10.84 -12.31
CA TYR A 263 4.40 11.49 -11.43
C TYR A 263 5.10 10.47 -10.55
N ARG A 264 6.30 10.81 -10.12
CA ARG A 264 7.14 10.00 -9.23
C ARG A 264 7.46 10.79 -7.97
N LEU A 265 7.63 10.09 -6.87
CA LEU A 265 8.10 10.64 -5.61
C LEU A 265 9.50 10.11 -5.35
N ARG A 266 10.46 11.00 -5.05
CA ARG A 266 11.88 10.69 -4.88
C ARG A 266 12.43 11.37 -3.62
N ASP A 267 13.25 10.68 -2.85
CA ASP A 267 13.87 11.24 -1.64
C ASP A 267 15.17 12.02 -1.94
N ASP A 268 15.78 12.61 -0.89
CA ASP A 268 17.04 13.36 -0.98
C ASP A 268 18.27 12.50 -1.27
N LEU A 269 18.17 11.17 -1.19
CA LEU A 269 19.17 10.22 -1.66
C LEU A 269 18.92 9.77 -3.11
N GLN A 270 17.98 10.40 -3.81
CA GLN A 270 17.55 10.03 -5.16
C GLN A 270 16.92 8.63 -5.25
N THR A 271 16.29 8.13 -4.18
CA THR A 271 15.54 6.88 -4.18
C THR A 271 14.09 7.15 -4.52
N ASP A 272 13.57 6.49 -5.55
CA ASP A 272 12.15 6.56 -5.89
C ASP A 272 11.32 5.78 -4.87
N PHE A 273 10.25 6.38 -4.36
CA PHE A 273 9.22 5.67 -3.64
C PHE A 273 8.44 4.77 -4.61
N ALA A 274 8.19 3.53 -4.23
CA ALA A 274 7.39 2.66 -5.07
C ALA A 274 5.92 3.05 -5.03
N THR A 275 5.29 3.15 -6.18
CA THR A 275 3.86 3.43 -6.29
C THR A 275 3.06 2.19 -5.93
N SER A 276 2.11 2.32 -5.02
CA SER A 276 1.20 1.23 -4.62
C SER A 276 -0.24 1.45 -5.10
N GLY A 277 -0.56 2.64 -5.61
CA GLY A 277 -1.87 2.98 -6.13
C GLY A 277 -2.12 4.47 -6.11
N GLY A 278 -3.36 4.84 -6.38
CA GLY A 278 -3.80 6.24 -6.33
C GLY A 278 -5.21 6.41 -6.85
N PHE A 279 -5.74 7.61 -6.66
CA PHE A 279 -7.08 7.99 -7.08
C PHE A 279 -7.06 9.40 -7.67
N GLY A 280 -7.80 9.60 -8.76
CA GLY A 280 -8.07 10.92 -9.32
C GLY A 280 -9.52 11.32 -9.05
N GLY A 281 -9.74 12.35 -8.23
CA GLY A 281 -11.03 12.99 -8.01
C GLY A 281 -11.29 14.14 -8.99
N ASP A 282 -12.26 14.99 -8.66
CA ASP A 282 -12.66 16.10 -9.54
C ASP A 282 -11.54 17.13 -9.73
N TYR A 283 -10.87 17.53 -8.64
CA TYR A 283 -9.76 18.49 -8.61
C TYR A 283 -8.62 18.03 -7.70
N GLU A 284 -8.63 16.78 -7.29
CA GLU A 284 -7.67 16.21 -6.37
C GLU A 284 -7.11 14.89 -6.91
N ILE A 285 -5.82 14.70 -6.72
CA ILE A 285 -5.12 13.46 -7.05
C ILE A 285 -4.47 12.97 -5.78
N ILE A 286 -4.77 11.76 -5.39
CA ILE A 286 -4.17 11.08 -4.26
C ILE A 286 -3.25 9.98 -4.80
N GLY A 287 -1.98 9.99 -4.42
CA GLY A 287 -1.04 8.93 -4.75
C GLY A 287 -0.55 8.22 -3.51
N ASN A 288 -0.52 6.89 -3.56
CA ASN A 288 -0.01 6.05 -2.49
C ASN A 288 1.32 5.43 -2.92
N PHE A 289 2.27 5.43 -1.99
CA PHE A 289 3.64 4.98 -2.20
C PHE A 289 4.13 4.17 -1.01
N SER A 290 5.27 3.51 -1.21
CA SER A 290 6.01 2.88 -0.11
C SER A 290 6.31 3.85 1.02
N PRO A 291 6.53 3.36 2.24
CA PRO A 291 7.12 4.19 3.30
C PRO A 291 8.54 4.61 2.91
N PRO A 292 9.11 5.62 3.60
CA PRO A 292 10.52 5.95 3.47
C PRO A 292 11.40 4.71 3.67
N SER A 293 12.48 4.62 2.91
CA SER A 293 13.39 3.47 2.99
C SER A 293 14.07 3.37 4.36
N ALA A 294 14.41 2.16 4.79
CA ALA A 294 15.10 1.94 6.06
C ALA A 294 16.47 2.66 6.14
N ILE A 295 17.11 2.91 5.00
CA ILE A 295 18.37 3.68 4.94
C ILE A 295 18.17 5.19 5.02
N ASN A 296 16.94 5.68 4.76
CA ASN A 296 16.58 7.10 4.80
C ASN A 296 15.17 7.27 5.42
N PRO A 297 14.97 6.93 6.71
CA PRO A 297 13.64 6.96 7.32
C PRO A 297 13.08 8.39 7.50
N HIS A 298 13.94 9.40 7.49
CA HIS A 298 13.58 10.81 7.62
C HIS A 298 14.27 11.62 6.52
N PRO A 299 13.78 11.56 5.27
CA PRO A 299 14.34 12.32 4.17
C PRO A 299 14.30 13.81 4.46
N LYS A 300 15.34 14.57 4.04
CA LYS A 300 15.41 16.01 4.22
C LYS A 300 14.40 16.74 3.36
N TYR A 301 14.12 16.18 2.21
CA TYR A 301 13.11 16.65 1.27
C TYR A 301 12.64 15.48 0.41
N VAL A 302 11.51 15.65 -0.23
CA VAL A 302 11.09 14.83 -1.35
C VAL A 302 10.95 15.69 -2.61
N GLU A 303 11.20 15.09 -3.74
CA GLU A 303 10.95 15.66 -5.06
C GLU A 303 9.72 14.96 -5.66
N VAL A 304 8.75 15.76 -6.11
CA VAL A 304 7.64 15.31 -6.92
C VAL A 304 7.96 15.63 -8.36
N LEU A 305 8.16 14.61 -9.17
CA LEU A 305 8.57 14.71 -10.58
C LEU A 305 7.35 14.43 -11.45
N PHE A 306 6.81 15.46 -12.07
CA PHE A 306 5.70 15.34 -13.02
C PHE A 306 6.25 15.10 -14.42
N ASP A 307 5.92 13.95 -15.00
CA ASP A 307 6.29 13.63 -16.38
C ASP A 307 5.53 14.54 -17.36
N ASP A 308 6.12 14.82 -18.51
CA ASP A 308 5.46 15.63 -19.55
C ASP A 308 4.34 14.81 -20.19
N PRO A 309 3.06 15.23 -20.12
CA PRO A 309 1.96 14.50 -20.72
C PRO A 309 2.00 14.50 -22.26
N SER A 310 2.87 15.27 -22.87
CA SER A 310 3.12 15.17 -24.33
C SER A 310 4.01 13.96 -24.71
N GLU A 311 4.62 13.30 -23.73
CA GLU A 311 5.35 12.05 -23.95
C GLU A 311 4.37 10.91 -24.19
N LYS A 312 4.25 10.50 -25.44
CA LYS A 312 3.36 9.44 -25.86
C LYS A 312 4.06 8.10 -25.88
N ALA A 313 3.29 7.02 -25.71
CA ALA A 313 3.81 5.65 -25.82
C ALA A 313 4.60 5.40 -27.13
N GLU A 314 4.23 6.09 -28.22
CA GLU A 314 4.93 6.01 -29.51
C GLU A 314 6.38 6.53 -29.49
N ASN A 315 6.76 7.32 -28.45
CA ASN A 315 8.13 7.83 -28.28
C ASN A 315 9.07 6.81 -27.64
N PHE A 316 8.52 5.71 -27.15
CA PHE A 316 9.29 4.66 -26.48
C PHE A 316 9.44 3.43 -27.37
N ILE A 317 10.53 2.70 -27.15
CA ILE A 317 10.75 1.36 -27.67
C ILE A 317 10.97 0.42 -26.50
N ARG A 318 10.35 -0.76 -26.56
CA ARG A 318 10.65 -1.85 -25.64
C ARG A 318 11.99 -2.45 -26.03
N ARG A 319 12.90 -2.56 -25.07
CA ARG A 319 14.19 -3.21 -25.22
C ARG A 319 14.29 -4.37 -24.24
N GLU A 320 14.97 -5.40 -24.69
CA GLU A 320 15.27 -6.57 -23.89
C GLU A 320 16.78 -6.79 -23.89
N GLU A 321 17.36 -6.92 -22.70
CA GLU A 321 18.75 -7.28 -22.51
C GLU A 321 18.78 -8.64 -21.81
N GLN A 322 19.65 -9.53 -22.30
CA GLN A 322 19.78 -10.89 -21.78
C GLN A 322 21.25 -11.17 -21.49
N ALA A 323 21.49 -11.88 -20.40
CA ALA A 323 22.83 -12.34 -20.07
C ALA A 323 22.78 -13.73 -19.40
N PRO A 324 23.81 -14.57 -19.60
CA PRO A 324 23.95 -15.79 -18.82
C PRO A 324 24.07 -15.48 -17.32
N LEU A 325 23.43 -16.29 -16.48
CA LEU A 325 23.52 -16.21 -15.03
C LEU A 325 23.98 -17.56 -14.48
N ASN A 326 25.28 -17.76 -14.43
CA ASN A 326 25.95 -19.01 -14.09
C ASN A 326 26.91 -18.84 -12.89
N ASP A 327 26.50 -18.06 -11.88
CA ASP A 327 27.26 -17.73 -10.68
C ASP A 327 28.59 -16.99 -10.93
N ALA A 328 28.86 -16.54 -12.17
CA ALA A 328 29.98 -15.67 -12.49
C ALA A 328 29.55 -14.20 -12.41
N PHE A 329 29.94 -13.52 -11.36
CA PHE A 329 29.60 -12.11 -11.13
C PHE A 329 30.83 -11.21 -11.35
N PRO A 330 30.65 -9.94 -11.78
CA PRO A 330 29.37 -9.26 -12.02
C PRO A 330 28.77 -9.58 -13.40
N VAL A 331 27.44 -9.55 -13.50
CA VAL A 331 26.69 -9.60 -14.77
C VAL A 331 26.19 -8.20 -15.09
N VAL A 332 26.58 -7.66 -16.25
CA VAL A 332 26.23 -6.28 -16.65
C VAL A 332 25.16 -6.30 -17.75
N LEU A 333 24.04 -5.60 -17.49
CA LEU A 333 22.96 -5.38 -18.44
C LEU A 333 22.91 -3.88 -18.79
N LYS A 334 22.71 -3.58 -20.09
CA LYS A 334 22.61 -2.20 -20.56
C LYS A 334 21.27 -1.60 -20.13
N GLY A 335 21.31 -0.52 -19.36
CA GLY A 335 20.17 0.21 -18.86
C GLY A 335 19.64 1.27 -19.83
N ARG A 336 18.69 2.08 -19.33
CA ARG A 336 18.10 3.21 -20.05
C ARG A 336 19.14 4.33 -20.24
N ASN A 337 19.01 5.09 -21.34
CA ASN A 337 19.82 6.28 -21.59
C ASN A 337 21.35 6.05 -21.48
N GLY A 338 21.85 4.89 -21.86
CA GLY A 338 23.25 4.53 -21.74
C GLY A 338 23.70 4.12 -20.34
N GLY A 339 22.79 4.06 -19.38
CA GLY A 339 23.05 3.53 -18.04
C GLY A 339 23.25 2.02 -18.02
N ARG A 340 23.36 1.45 -16.84
CA ARG A 340 23.55 0.00 -16.65
C ARG A 340 22.94 -0.49 -15.33
N VAL A 341 22.64 -1.78 -15.31
CA VAL A 341 22.29 -2.55 -14.12
C VAL A 341 23.33 -3.67 -13.99
N THR A 342 24.05 -3.69 -12.89
CA THR A 342 25.13 -4.64 -12.64
C THR A 342 24.70 -5.59 -11.52
N VAL A 343 24.39 -6.83 -11.87
CA VAL A 343 24.10 -7.88 -10.89
C VAL A 343 25.39 -8.32 -10.24
N THR A 344 25.46 -8.22 -8.94
CA THR A 344 26.70 -8.48 -8.16
C THR A 344 26.63 -9.78 -7.38
N ARG A 345 25.44 -10.28 -7.07
CA ARG A 345 25.27 -11.49 -6.27
C ARG A 345 23.84 -12.05 -6.37
N VAL A 346 23.73 -13.36 -6.22
CA VAL A 346 22.49 -14.08 -5.95
C VAL A 346 22.67 -14.93 -4.70
N ASP A 347 21.79 -14.75 -3.71
CA ASP A 347 21.76 -15.51 -2.46
C ASP A 347 20.52 -16.40 -2.44
N TYR A 348 20.70 -17.71 -2.33
CA TYR A 348 19.61 -18.68 -2.23
C TYR A 348 19.30 -18.92 -0.76
N LYS A 349 18.08 -18.60 -0.32
CA LYS A 349 17.62 -18.70 1.06
C LYS A 349 16.30 -19.47 1.15
N ASP A 350 15.96 -19.93 2.35
CA ASP A 350 14.70 -20.68 2.56
C ASP A 350 13.47 -19.83 2.32
N GLU A 351 13.53 -18.53 2.63
CA GLU A 351 12.42 -17.57 2.44
C GLU A 351 12.36 -16.98 1.02
N GLY A 352 13.26 -17.35 0.12
CA GLY A 352 13.32 -16.86 -1.26
C GLY A 352 14.73 -16.58 -1.75
N THR A 353 14.87 -16.34 -3.03
CA THR A 353 16.14 -16.00 -3.68
C THR A 353 16.30 -14.48 -3.71
N ILE A 354 17.45 -13.98 -3.24
CA ILE A 354 17.76 -12.54 -3.20
C ILE A 354 18.81 -12.22 -4.25
N LEU A 355 18.43 -11.38 -5.21
CA LEU A 355 19.35 -10.84 -6.21
C LEU A 355 19.81 -9.45 -5.76
N THR A 356 21.13 -9.23 -5.71
CA THR A 356 21.73 -7.93 -5.40
C THR A 356 22.30 -7.32 -6.67
N TYR A 357 21.96 -6.05 -6.92
CA TYR A 357 22.46 -5.31 -8.08
C TYR A 357 22.80 -3.86 -7.75
N GLU A 358 23.67 -3.27 -8.56
CA GLU A 358 23.97 -1.84 -8.59
C GLU A 358 23.35 -1.22 -9.85
N ALA A 359 22.59 -0.14 -9.70
CA ALA A 359 22.17 0.70 -10.80
C ALA A 359 23.16 1.85 -10.99
N SER A 360 23.41 2.26 -12.24
CA SER A 360 24.35 3.35 -12.54
C SER A 360 23.84 4.72 -12.08
N ASP A 361 22.53 4.88 -11.97
CA ASP A 361 21.86 6.15 -11.70
C ASP A 361 20.41 5.93 -11.26
N ALA A 362 19.74 7.03 -10.90
CA ALA A 362 18.37 7.00 -10.41
C ALA A 362 17.33 6.53 -11.46
N GLU A 363 17.60 6.69 -12.76
CA GLU A 363 16.67 6.26 -13.81
C GLU A 363 16.71 4.75 -14.07
N ASN A 364 17.75 4.08 -13.59
CA ASN A 364 17.98 2.65 -13.72
C ASN A 364 17.75 1.86 -12.42
N GLN A 365 17.24 2.50 -11.36
CA GLN A 365 17.10 1.88 -10.04
C GLN A 365 15.99 0.82 -9.94
N ARG A 366 15.05 0.77 -10.89
CA ARG A 366 13.92 -0.16 -10.89
C ARG A 366 13.81 -0.94 -12.19
N PRO A 367 14.75 -1.84 -12.48
CA PRO A 367 14.69 -2.68 -13.65
C PRO A 367 13.60 -3.75 -13.50
N THR A 368 12.92 -4.10 -14.60
CA THR A 368 12.10 -5.31 -14.64
C THR A 368 13.00 -6.49 -14.95
N LEU A 369 13.34 -7.27 -13.94
CA LEU A 369 14.21 -8.44 -14.04
C LEU A 369 13.40 -9.73 -13.97
N ILE A 370 13.72 -10.67 -14.86
CA ILE A 370 13.15 -12.02 -14.93
C ILE A 370 14.33 -13.00 -14.89
N LEU A 371 14.26 -13.98 -14.00
CA LEU A 371 15.24 -15.05 -13.90
C LEU A 371 14.71 -16.28 -14.63
N THR A 372 15.56 -16.96 -15.40
CA THR A 372 15.20 -18.22 -16.09
C THR A 372 16.03 -19.35 -15.49
N ASP A 373 15.38 -20.47 -15.17
CA ASP A 373 16.04 -21.66 -14.65
C ASP A 373 16.42 -22.66 -15.77
N SER A 374 17.06 -23.75 -15.38
CA SER A 374 17.53 -24.81 -16.29
C SER A 374 16.39 -25.59 -17.00
N ASN A 375 15.15 -25.37 -16.61
CA ASN A 375 13.96 -25.94 -17.25
C ASN A 375 13.24 -24.92 -18.13
N ASP A 376 13.89 -23.80 -18.47
CA ASP A 376 13.33 -22.68 -19.22
C ASP A 376 12.12 -22.00 -18.53
N LYS A 377 11.98 -22.18 -17.21
CA LYS A 377 10.91 -21.55 -16.43
C LYS A 377 11.32 -20.15 -16.01
N GLU A 378 10.45 -19.19 -16.28
CA GLU A 378 10.61 -17.80 -15.86
C GLU A 378 10.14 -17.59 -14.42
N HIS A 379 10.91 -16.80 -13.67
CA HIS A 379 10.63 -16.39 -12.31
C HIS A 379 10.64 -14.88 -12.21
N HIS A 380 9.53 -14.31 -11.80
CA HIS A 380 9.35 -12.88 -11.60
C HIS A 380 9.70 -12.49 -10.16
N SER A 381 10.08 -11.21 -9.97
CA SER A 381 10.36 -10.69 -8.63
C SER A 381 9.10 -10.65 -7.77
N ILE A 382 9.31 -10.79 -6.46
CA ILE A 382 8.29 -10.61 -5.43
C ILE A 382 8.51 -9.23 -4.80
N GLY A 383 7.54 -8.33 -5.00
CA GLY A 383 7.63 -6.96 -4.50
C GLY A 383 8.59 -6.07 -5.30
N GLN A 384 8.91 -4.92 -4.74
CA GLN A 384 9.75 -3.90 -5.35
C GLN A 384 11.21 -4.00 -4.85
N PRO A 385 12.20 -3.53 -5.65
CA PRO A 385 13.58 -3.50 -5.19
C PRO A 385 13.76 -2.60 -3.97
N VAL A 386 14.61 -3.04 -3.05
CA VAL A 386 14.95 -2.33 -1.81
C VAL A 386 16.36 -1.78 -1.92
N ARG A 387 16.52 -0.46 -1.76
CA ARG A 387 17.84 0.16 -1.70
C ARG A 387 18.53 -0.17 -0.37
N ILE A 388 19.80 -0.57 -0.43
CA ILE A 388 20.58 -1.04 0.72
C ILE A 388 21.83 -0.18 1.03
N SER A 389 22.13 0.82 0.20
CA SER A 389 23.28 1.72 0.37
C SER A 389 22.85 3.19 0.25
N LYS A 390 23.38 4.06 1.11
CA LYS A 390 23.18 5.52 1.03
C LYS A 390 24.01 6.15 -0.06
N GLU A 391 25.24 5.66 -0.23
CA GLU A 391 26.26 6.25 -1.09
C GLU A 391 26.14 5.77 -2.53
N ARG A 392 25.59 4.58 -2.74
CA ARG A 392 25.47 3.94 -4.06
C ARG A 392 24.05 3.52 -4.33
N PHE A 393 23.71 3.29 -5.60
CA PHE A 393 22.44 2.72 -6.02
C PHE A 393 22.47 1.19 -5.95
N ASP A 394 22.80 0.65 -4.77
CA ASP A 394 22.76 -0.79 -4.50
C ASP A 394 21.37 -1.19 -4.03
N PHE A 395 20.84 -2.24 -4.65
CA PHE A 395 19.49 -2.73 -4.40
C PHE A 395 19.47 -4.24 -4.18
N GLN A 396 18.47 -4.70 -3.45
CA GLN A 396 18.10 -6.10 -3.38
C GLN A 396 16.70 -6.29 -3.96
N MET A 397 16.52 -7.37 -4.71
CA MET A 397 15.26 -7.80 -5.30
C MET A 397 15.01 -9.25 -4.91
N LYS A 398 13.79 -9.54 -4.45
CA LYS A 398 13.41 -10.87 -4.00
C LYS A 398 12.70 -11.64 -5.12
N PHE A 399 12.99 -12.92 -5.19
CA PHE A 399 12.35 -13.87 -6.10
C PHE A 399 11.81 -15.07 -5.28
N PRO A 400 10.95 -15.91 -5.86
CA PRO A 400 10.58 -17.19 -5.26
C PRO A 400 11.81 -18.00 -4.84
N LYS A 401 11.64 -18.97 -3.94
CA LYS A 401 12.71 -19.88 -3.57
C LYS A 401 13.14 -20.69 -4.79
N LEU A 402 14.41 -20.61 -5.13
CA LEU A 402 15.05 -21.32 -6.23
C LEU A 402 16.18 -22.19 -5.69
N GLU A 403 16.51 -23.25 -6.40
CA GLU A 403 17.63 -24.12 -6.06
C GLU A 403 18.95 -23.47 -6.50
N SER A 404 19.99 -23.63 -5.68
CA SER A 404 21.33 -23.13 -6.00
C SER A 404 21.84 -23.76 -7.29
N GLY A 405 22.38 -22.94 -8.19
CA GLY A 405 22.90 -23.38 -9.49
C GLY A 405 21.82 -23.74 -10.53
N SER A 406 20.52 -23.50 -10.22
CA SER A 406 19.44 -23.75 -11.19
C SER A 406 19.27 -22.63 -12.21
N LEU A 407 19.76 -21.43 -11.92
CA LEU A 407 19.62 -20.28 -12.81
C LEU A 407 20.58 -20.36 -13.99
N THR A 408 20.06 -20.08 -15.19
CA THR A 408 20.82 -20.09 -16.44
C THR A 408 20.91 -18.72 -17.09
N GLN A 409 19.90 -17.87 -16.89
CA GLN A 409 19.78 -16.60 -17.59
C GLN A 409 19.09 -15.55 -16.73
N ILE A 410 19.46 -14.30 -16.96
CA ILE A 410 18.73 -13.11 -16.49
C ILE A 410 18.29 -12.30 -17.72
N ASN A 411 17.03 -11.89 -17.71
CA ASN A 411 16.42 -11.03 -18.70
C ASN A 411 16.02 -9.73 -18.04
N MET A 412 16.28 -8.61 -18.69
CA MET A 412 15.84 -7.29 -18.27
C MET A 412 15.00 -6.66 -19.38
N THR A 413 13.77 -6.31 -19.07
CA THR A 413 12.90 -5.52 -19.95
C THR A 413 12.91 -4.06 -19.52
N MET A 414 13.01 -3.15 -20.47
CA MET A 414 12.93 -1.72 -20.25
C MET A 414 12.23 -1.02 -21.40
N TYR A 415 11.72 0.18 -21.15
CA TYR A 415 11.25 1.10 -22.17
C TYR A 415 12.25 2.24 -22.28
N ASP A 416 12.87 2.39 -23.43
CA ASP A 416 13.84 3.44 -23.72
C ASP A 416 13.27 4.39 -24.78
N TYR A 417 13.81 5.59 -24.87
CA TYR A 417 13.38 6.53 -25.90
C TYR A 417 13.84 6.08 -27.29
N LYS A 418 13.04 6.37 -28.29
CA LYS A 418 13.44 6.13 -29.69
C LYS A 418 14.70 6.91 -30.03
N PRO A 419 15.60 6.35 -30.85
CA PRO A 419 16.78 7.08 -31.34
C PRO A 419 16.38 8.41 -31.97
N GLY A 420 17.04 9.50 -31.52
CA GLY A 420 16.80 10.86 -32.00
C GLY A 420 15.60 11.58 -31.32
N TYR A 421 14.90 10.91 -30.40
CA TYR A 421 13.94 11.61 -29.56
C TYR A 421 14.66 12.19 -28.34
N GLU A 422 14.46 13.49 -28.10
CA GLU A 422 14.98 14.19 -26.93
C GLU A 422 13.84 14.33 -25.91
N PRO A 423 13.87 13.57 -24.80
CA PRO A 423 12.83 13.67 -23.77
C PRO A 423 12.92 15.03 -23.08
N LYS A 424 11.77 15.57 -22.76
CA LYS A 424 11.70 16.72 -21.87
C LYS A 424 11.95 16.29 -20.43
N PRO A 425 12.75 17.03 -19.66
CA PRO A 425 12.91 16.72 -18.24
C PRO A 425 11.58 16.90 -17.51
N PRO A 426 11.31 16.06 -16.50
CA PRO A 426 10.11 16.19 -15.70
C PRO A 426 10.10 17.54 -14.96
N THR A 427 8.91 18.12 -14.82
CA THR A 427 8.76 19.27 -13.95
C THR A 427 8.86 18.83 -12.51
N THR A 428 9.79 19.40 -11.75
CA THR A 428 10.11 18.94 -10.40
C THR A 428 9.76 19.98 -9.36
N ILE A 429 9.04 19.57 -8.30
CA ILE A 429 8.89 20.35 -7.07
C ILE A 429 9.68 19.67 -5.96
N ARG A 430 10.54 20.42 -5.28
CA ARG A 430 11.23 19.96 -4.08
C ARG A 430 10.49 20.45 -2.85
N VAL A 431 10.03 19.53 -2.02
CA VAL A 431 9.31 19.77 -0.76
C VAL A 431 10.24 19.50 0.41
N PRO A 432 10.73 20.53 1.13
CA PRO A 432 11.52 20.36 2.35
C PRO A 432 10.66 19.72 3.45
N LEU A 433 11.26 18.82 4.23
CA LEU A 433 10.58 18.10 5.32
C LEU A 433 11.26 18.45 6.65
N ASP A 434 10.53 19.10 7.53
CA ASP A 434 11.00 19.42 8.89
C ASP A 434 10.39 18.43 9.89
N TRP A 435 11.10 17.35 10.13
CA TRP A 435 10.67 16.27 11.04
C TRP A 435 10.62 16.68 12.52
N SER A 436 11.18 17.84 12.88
CA SER A 436 11.16 18.34 14.26
C SER A 436 9.83 18.99 14.63
N LYS A 437 9.04 19.40 13.66
CA LYS A 437 7.73 20.01 13.89
C LYS A 437 6.70 18.92 14.23
N PRO A 438 5.71 19.22 15.09
CA PRO A 438 4.67 18.26 15.46
C PRO A 438 3.81 17.84 14.29
#